data_a4878262a4b5a2295593a9ecf79c248a
#
_entry.id   a4878262a4b5a2295593a9ecf79c248a
#
_cell.length_a   1.000
_cell.length_b   1.000
_cell.length_c   1.000
_cell.angle_alpha   90.00
_cell.angle_beta   90.00
_cell.angle_gamma   90.00
#
_symmetry.space_group_name_H-M   'P 1'
#
loop_
_entity.id
_entity.type
_entity.pdbx_description
1 polymer ?
#
loop_
_entity_poly.entity_id
_entity_poly.type
_entity_poly.pdbx_seq_one_letter_code
_entity_poly.pdbx_strand_id
1 'polypeptide(L)'
;KGLIAASNELPAQGEGLEALWDRFLIRYFIGNIEQEFAFDQMIASVNDMEAEIPTGLSITEEQYTDWRTQISQIKIHYTVFELIHSIKRQIEKYNIQKEEVPHSTLYISDRRWKKIVSLLRTSAFLNETDTIRFSDCTLLLHCLWNEIEQIPIIEQMVSSA
;
A
#
# COMPACT_ATOMS: atom_id res chain seq x y z
N LYS A 1 -7.67 -13.54 6.89
CA LYS A 1 -7.01 -14.15 5.71
C LYS A 1 -6.61 -13.04 4.77
N GLY A 2 -5.37 -13.04 4.28
CA GLY A 2 -4.83 -12.11 3.28
C GLY A 2 -4.68 -12.80 1.93
N LEU A 3 -4.59 -12.00 0.86
CA LEU A 3 -4.29 -12.47 -0.49
C LEU A 3 -3.08 -11.67 -0.98
N ILE A 4 -2.06 -12.36 -1.45
CA ILE A 4 -0.92 -11.80 -2.15
C ILE A 4 -0.99 -12.30 -3.59
N ALA A 5 -0.86 -11.40 -4.55
CA ALA A 5 -0.87 -11.74 -5.97
C ALA A 5 0.32 -11.07 -6.65
N ALA A 6 0.79 -11.69 -7.73
CA ALA A 6 1.78 -11.12 -8.63
C ALA A 6 1.22 -11.15 -10.06
N SER A 7 1.51 -10.11 -10.83
CA SER A 7 1.10 -9.99 -12.23
C SER A 7 2.16 -9.22 -13.00
N ASN A 8 2.37 -9.57 -14.25
CA ASN A 8 3.25 -8.84 -15.16
C ASN A 8 2.55 -7.62 -15.79
N GLU A 9 1.22 -7.54 -15.68
CA GLU A 9 0.42 -6.50 -16.29
C GLU A 9 -0.59 -5.94 -15.29
N LEU A 10 -0.95 -4.67 -15.45
CA LEU A 10 -2.09 -4.08 -14.76
C LEU A 10 -3.40 -4.64 -15.35
N PRO A 11 -4.49 -4.67 -14.58
CA PRO A 11 -5.79 -5.07 -15.11
C PRO A 11 -6.19 -4.21 -16.30
N ALA A 12 -6.62 -4.86 -17.39
CA ALA A 12 -7.11 -4.15 -18.54
C ALA A 12 -8.37 -3.34 -18.17
N GLN A 13 -8.42 -2.10 -18.62
CA GLN A 13 -9.54 -1.21 -18.33
C GLN A 13 -10.79 -1.66 -19.13
N GLY A 14 -11.96 -1.57 -18.50
CA GLY A 14 -13.22 -1.94 -19.12
C GLY A 14 -13.54 -3.45 -19.11
N GLU A 15 -12.69 -4.29 -18.53
CA GLU A 15 -12.93 -5.72 -18.38
C GLU A 15 -13.65 -6.09 -17.05
N GLY A 16 -14.05 -5.10 -16.25
CA GLY A 16 -14.74 -5.30 -14.99
C GLY A 16 -13.83 -5.75 -13.84
N LEU A 17 -12.52 -5.66 -14.02
CA LEU A 17 -11.51 -6.01 -13.02
C LEU A 17 -11.16 -4.83 -12.07
N GLU A 18 -11.66 -3.63 -12.34
CA GLU A 18 -11.38 -2.42 -11.56
C GLU A 18 -11.80 -2.58 -10.10
N ALA A 19 -12.95 -3.22 -9.87
CA ALA A 19 -13.46 -3.49 -8.53
C ALA A 19 -12.60 -4.52 -7.77
N LEU A 20 -11.96 -5.45 -8.47
CA LEU A 20 -11.00 -6.38 -7.90
C LEU A 20 -9.68 -5.66 -7.60
N TRP A 21 -9.21 -4.84 -8.53
CA TRP A 21 -8.00 -4.04 -8.38
C TRP A 21 -8.08 -3.08 -7.19
N ASP A 22 -9.23 -2.43 -6.97
CA ASP A 22 -9.46 -1.57 -5.79
C ASP A 22 -9.39 -2.34 -4.44
N ARG A 23 -9.53 -3.68 -4.46
CA ARG A 23 -9.40 -4.52 -3.26
C ARG A 23 -7.96 -4.83 -2.87
N PHE A 24 -7.01 -4.76 -3.80
CA PHE A 24 -5.58 -4.87 -3.51
C PHE A 24 -5.11 -3.54 -2.91
N LEU A 25 -4.99 -3.51 -1.59
CA LEU A 25 -4.71 -2.29 -0.83
C LEU A 25 -3.28 -1.81 -1.05
N ILE A 26 -2.33 -2.71 -0.91
CA ILE A 26 -0.90 -2.44 -1.08
C ILE A 26 -0.51 -2.90 -2.48
N ARG A 27 0.13 -2.00 -3.22
CA ARG A 27 0.64 -2.25 -4.57
C ARG A 27 2.10 -1.91 -4.60
N TYR A 28 2.88 -2.78 -5.21
CA TYR A 28 4.31 -2.60 -5.32
C TYR A 28 4.76 -2.89 -6.75
N PHE A 29 5.43 -1.94 -7.37
CA PHE A 29 6.02 -2.12 -8.67
C PHE A 29 7.45 -2.65 -8.49
N ILE A 30 7.75 -3.77 -9.14
CA ILE A 30 9.07 -4.39 -9.14
C ILE A 30 9.66 -4.20 -10.52
N GLY A 31 10.68 -3.37 -10.62
CA GLY A 31 11.46 -3.18 -11.85
C GLY A 31 12.48 -4.30 -12.05
N ASN A 32 13.18 -4.22 -13.16
CA ASN A 32 14.32 -5.10 -13.44
C ASN A 32 15.46 -4.83 -12.44
N ILE A 33 16.32 -5.85 -12.25
CA ILE A 33 17.51 -5.71 -11.42
C ILE A 33 18.50 -4.81 -12.16
N GLU A 34 18.82 -3.64 -11.58
CA GLU A 34 19.73 -2.65 -12.16
C GLU A 34 21.18 -2.83 -11.68
N GLN A 35 21.35 -3.41 -10.49
CA GLN A 35 22.68 -3.61 -9.89
C GLN A 35 23.32 -4.89 -10.41
N GLU A 36 24.51 -4.79 -11.03
CA GLU A 36 25.25 -5.93 -11.58
C GLU A 36 25.46 -7.05 -10.54
N PHE A 37 25.87 -6.68 -9.32
CA PHE A 37 26.07 -7.66 -8.24
C PHE A 37 24.78 -8.44 -7.89
N ALA A 38 23.65 -7.76 -7.83
CA ALA A 38 22.35 -8.40 -7.55
C ALA A 38 21.90 -9.29 -8.71
N PHE A 39 22.18 -8.85 -9.96
CA PHE A 39 21.93 -9.65 -11.16
C PHE A 39 22.79 -10.91 -11.17
N ASP A 40 24.09 -10.79 -10.89
CA ASP A 40 25.01 -11.93 -10.81
C ASP A 40 24.58 -12.93 -9.72
N GLN A 41 24.15 -12.43 -8.56
CA GLN A 41 23.59 -13.29 -7.50
C GLN A 41 22.34 -14.03 -7.97
N MET A 42 21.45 -13.35 -8.67
CA MET A 42 20.22 -13.95 -9.20
C MET A 42 20.51 -15.08 -10.17
N ILE A 43 21.39 -14.86 -11.17
CA ILE A 43 21.73 -15.89 -12.17
C ILE A 43 22.57 -17.02 -11.60
N ALA A 44 23.36 -16.77 -10.56
CA ALA A 44 24.16 -17.78 -9.88
C ALA A 44 23.36 -18.60 -8.86
N SER A 45 22.19 -18.12 -8.43
CA SER A 45 21.35 -18.81 -7.44
C SER A 45 20.62 -20.00 -8.08
N VAL A 46 20.76 -21.18 -7.47
CA VAL A 46 19.98 -22.38 -7.81
C VAL A 46 18.80 -22.41 -6.84
N ASN A 47 17.68 -21.80 -7.25
CA ASN A 47 16.51 -21.62 -6.39
C ASN A 47 15.44 -22.69 -6.62
N ASP A 48 15.70 -23.92 -6.18
CA ASP A 48 14.67 -24.97 -6.10
C ASP A 48 14.34 -25.38 -4.65
N MET A 49 14.77 -24.58 -3.67
CA MET A 49 14.45 -24.87 -2.27
C MET A 49 13.14 -24.17 -1.87
N GLU A 50 12.11 -24.95 -1.56
CA GLU A 50 10.95 -24.45 -0.84
C GLU A 50 11.41 -23.85 0.51
N ALA A 51 11.00 -22.61 0.79
CA ALA A 51 11.34 -21.97 2.04
C ALA A 51 10.65 -22.71 3.20
N GLU A 52 11.46 -23.35 4.06
CA GLU A 52 10.95 -23.96 5.28
C GLU A 52 10.53 -22.85 6.27
N ILE A 53 9.29 -22.90 6.73
CA ILE A 53 8.80 -21.99 7.79
C ILE A 53 9.36 -22.51 9.11
N PRO A 54 10.21 -21.72 9.82
CA PRO A 54 10.71 -22.12 11.13
C PRO A 54 9.58 -22.42 12.12
N THR A 55 9.72 -23.46 12.90
CA THR A 55 8.77 -23.82 13.97
C THR A 55 8.63 -22.67 14.97
N GLY A 56 7.39 -22.27 15.29
CA GLY A 56 7.11 -21.20 16.26
C GLY A 56 6.81 -19.83 15.64
N LEU A 57 6.89 -19.67 14.31
CA LEU A 57 6.49 -18.43 13.62
C LEU A 57 5.00 -18.36 13.25
N SER A 58 4.20 -19.31 13.71
CA SER A 58 2.75 -19.27 13.48
C SER A 58 2.03 -18.42 14.52
N ILE A 59 1.10 -17.60 14.05
CA ILE A 59 0.20 -16.80 14.89
C ILE A 59 -1.04 -17.66 15.22
N THR A 60 -1.40 -17.79 16.50
CA THR A 60 -2.61 -18.49 16.92
C THR A 60 -3.85 -17.64 16.67
N GLU A 61 -5.04 -18.28 16.58
CA GLU A 61 -6.31 -17.57 16.42
C GLU A 61 -6.60 -16.62 17.61
N GLU A 62 -6.18 -17.02 18.83
CA GLU A 62 -6.30 -16.20 20.04
C GLU A 62 -5.44 -14.94 19.94
N GLN A 63 -4.16 -15.09 19.60
CA GLN A 63 -3.24 -13.96 19.39
C GLN A 63 -3.76 -13.02 18.30
N TYR A 64 -4.26 -13.58 17.18
CA TYR A 64 -4.80 -12.77 16.10
C TYR A 64 -6.02 -11.96 16.53
N THR A 65 -6.89 -12.53 17.35
CA THR A 65 -8.11 -11.88 17.85
C THR A 65 -7.75 -10.76 18.84
N ASP A 66 -6.80 -11.02 19.74
CA ASP A 66 -6.30 -10.03 20.69
C ASP A 66 -5.61 -8.86 19.97
N TRP A 67 -4.73 -9.14 19.02
CA TRP A 67 -4.08 -8.09 18.22
C TRP A 67 -5.08 -7.24 17.44
N ARG A 68 -6.14 -7.84 16.88
CA ARG A 68 -7.20 -7.07 16.21
C ARG A 68 -7.86 -6.08 17.17
N THR A 69 -8.08 -6.49 18.41
CA THR A 69 -8.66 -5.61 19.44
C THR A 69 -7.70 -4.48 19.76
N GLN A 70 -6.43 -4.75 20.00
CA GLN A 70 -5.40 -3.75 20.26
C GLN A 70 -5.23 -2.77 19.09
N ILE A 71 -5.15 -3.27 17.85
CA ILE A 71 -5.05 -2.44 16.64
C ILE A 71 -6.25 -1.47 16.52
N SER A 72 -7.45 -1.91 16.90
CA SER A 72 -8.63 -1.06 16.86
C SER A 72 -8.58 0.11 17.84
N GLN A 73 -7.78 0.03 18.89
CA GLN A 73 -7.60 1.05 19.92
C GLN A 73 -6.49 2.06 19.57
N ILE A 74 -5.64 1.79 18.57
CA ILE A 74 -4.61 2.71 18.11
C ILE A 74 -5.24 4.04 17.71
N LYS A 75 -4.74 5.11 18.29
CA LYS A 75 -5.26 6.47 18.09
C LYS A 75 -4.76 7.05 16.77
N ILE A 76 -5.50 8.00 16.24
CA ILE A 76 -5.09 8.81 15.10
C ILE A 76 -4.85 10.22 15.62
N HIS A 77 -3.61 10.70 15.51
CA HIS A 77 -3.30 12.07 15.89
C HIS A 77 -3.90 13.05 14.86
N TYR A 78 -4.25 14.27 15.30
CA TYR A 78 -4.88 15.27 14.42
C TYR A 78 -4.00 15.61 13.19
N THR A 79 -2.68 15.61 13.33
CA THR A 79 -1.75 15.88 12.23
C THR A 79 -1.83 14.82 11.11
N VAL A 80 -2.16 13.57 11.44
CA VAL A 80 -2.39 12.52 10.45
C VAL A 80 -3.68 12.78 9.66
N PHE A 81 -4.73 13.29 10.32
CA PHE A 81 -5.94 13.75 9.61
C PHE A 81 -5.63 14.90 8.68
N GLU A 82 -4.83 15.88 9.12
CA GLU A 82 -4.42 17.03 8.28
C GLU A 82 -3.62 16.57 7.07
N LEU A 83 -2.68 15.63 7.25
CA LEU A 83 -1.92 15.02 6.17
C LEU A 83 -2.84 14.33 5.16
N ILE A 84 -3.77 13.47 5.63
CA ILE A 84 -4.71 12.78 4.74
C ILE A 84 -5.60 13.79 4.01
N HIS A 85 -6.10 14.84 4.67
CA HIS A 85 -6.88 15.89 4.04
C HIS A 85 -6.07 16.69 3.03
N SER A 86 -4.78 16.94 3.31
CA SER A 86 -3.87 17.59 2.36
C SER A 86 -3.71 16.76 1.09
N ILE A 87 -3.42 15.47 1.24
CA ILE A 87 -3.30 14.55 0.10
C ILE A 87 -4.62 14.49 -0.68
N LYS A 88 -5.77 14.38 0.00
CA LYS A 88 -7.08 14.34 -0.66
C LYS A 88 -7.32 15.59 -1.52
N ARG A 89 -7.04 16.78 -0.99
CA ARG A 89 -7.14 18.04 -1.75
C ARG A 89 -6.17 18.07 -2.94
N GLN A 90 -4.97 17.53 -2.82
CA GLN A 90 -4.01 17.45 -3.92
C GLN A 90 -4.49 16.51 -5.02
N ILE A 91 -5.09 15.36 -4.65
CA ILE A 91 -5.72 14.42 -5.59
C ILE A 91 -6.88 15.10 -6.34
N GLU A 92 -7.76 15.81 -5.63
CA GLU A 92 -8.86 16.56 -6.25
C GLU A 92 -8.35 17.60 -7.26
N LYS A 93 -7.30 18.34 -6.89
CA LYS A 93 -6.64 19.34 -7.76
C LYS A 93 -6.01 18.68 -9.00
N TYR A 94 -5.34 17.57 -8.82
CA TYR A 94 -4.78 16.78 -9.91
C TYR A 94 -5.86 16.31 -10.88
N ASN A 95 -6.97 15.78 -10.37
CA ASN A 95 -8.08 15.29 -11.19
C ASN A 95 -8.73 16.40 -12.03
N ILE A 96 -8.90 17.61 -11.45
CA ILE A 96 -9.41 18.77 -12.21
C ILE A 96 -8.49 19.12 -13.39
N GLN A 97 -7.17 19.07 -13.21
CA GLN A 97 -6.19 19.35 -14.25
C GLN A 97 -6.13 18.27 -15.35
N LYS A 98 -6.62 17.07 -15.04
CA LYS A 98 -6.58 15.89 -15.93
C LYS A 98 -7.95 15.50 -16.50
N GLU A 99 -8.99 16.30 -16.24
CA GLU A 99 -10.37 15.99 -16.62
C GLU A 99 -10.56 15.74 -18.12
N GLU A 100 -9.73 16.39 -18.95
CA GLU A 100 -9.76 16.24 -20.41
C GLU A 100 -8.96 15.02 -20.93
N VAL A 101 -8.19 14.34 -20.07
CA VAL A 101 -7.35 13.20 -20.47
C VAL A 101 -8.04 11.91 -20.02
N PRO A 102 -8.53 11.07 -20.94
CA PRO A 102 -9.17 9.81 -20.59
C PRO A 102 -8.25 8.95 -19.68
N HIS A 103 -8.85 8.36 -18.67
CA HIS A 103 -8.20 7.39 -17.75
C HIS A 103 -7.01 7.92 -16.93
N SER A 104 -6.77 9.23 -16.87
CA SER A 104 -5.66 9.80 -16.08
C SER A 104 -6.05 10.21 -14.66
N THR A 105 -7.33 10.13 -14.31
CA THR A 105 -7.83 10.53 -12.99
C THR A 105 -7.44 9.52 -11.90
N LEU A 106 -7.10 10.05 -10.72
CA LEU A 106 -6.74 9.27 -9.55
C LEU A 106 -7.98 9.11 -8.66
N TYR A 107 -8.61 7.96 -8.70
CA TYR A 107 -9.78 7.67 -7.86
C TYR A 107 -9.41 6.78 -6.68
N ILE A 108 -9.75 7.24 -5.48
CA ILE A 108 -9.60 6.49 -4.22
C ILE A 108 -10.97 6.42 -3.54
N SER A 109 -11.53 5.23 -3.46
CA SER A 109 -12.83 5.02 -2.81
C SER A 109 -12.77 5.27 -1.30
N ASP A 110 -13.88 5.69 -0.68
CA ASP A 110 -13.98 5.83 0.78
C ASP A 110 -13.69 4.51 1.51
N ARG A 111 -14.06 3.40 0.90
CA ARG A 111 -13.74 2.07 1.39
C ARG A 111 -12.23 1.84 1.41
N ARG A 112 -11.51 2.27 0.37
CA ARG A 112 -10.05 2.16 0.29
C ARG A 112 -9.39 3.05 1.35
N TRP A 113 -9.83 4.29 1.54
CA TRP A 113 -9.38 5.17 2.62
C TRP A 113 -9.53 4.52 3.99
N LYS A 114 -10.69 3.92 4.27
CA LYS A 114 -10.92 3.19 5.52
C LYS A 114 -9.95 2.02 5.72
N LYS A 115 -9.62 1.29 4.65
CA LYS A 115 -8.64 0.19 4.68
C LYS A 115 -7.22 0.70 4.88
N ILE A 116 -6.86 1.83 4.25
CA ILE A 116 -5.58 2.50 4.44
C ILE A 116 -5.40 2.86 5.92
N VAL A 117 -6.36 3.52 6.54
CA VAL A 117 -6.29 3.86 7.98
C VAL A 117 -6.14 2.61 8.84
N SER A 118 -6.81 1.50 8.50
CA SER A 118 -6.63 0.23 9.20
C SER A 118 -5.19 -0.30 9.05
N LEU A 119 -4.59 -0.16 7.86
CA LEU A 119 -3.19 -0.52 7.62
C LEU A 119 -2.23 0.33 8.45
N LEU A 120 -2.44 1.66 8.49
CA LEU A 120 -1.61 2.57 9.30
C LEU A 120 -1.68 2.22 10.80
N ARG A 121 -2.86 1.87 11.31
CA ARG A 121 -3.00 1.37 12.68
C ARG A 121 -2.24 0.07 12.90
N THR A 122 -2.28 -0.84 11.94
CA THR A 122 -1.52 -2.11 12.03
C THR A 122 -0.02 -1.83 12.04
N SER A 123 0.46 -0.90 11.21
CA SER A 123 1.86 -0.48 11.22
C SER A 123 2.26 0.10 12.58
N ALA A 124 1.48 1.02 13.13
CA ALA A 124 1.72 1.60 14.46
C ALA A 124 1.77 0.52 15.54
N PHE A 125 0.83 -0.44 15.52
CA PHE A 125 0.82 -1.58 16.44
C PHE A 125 2.09 -2.41 16.33
N LEU A 126 2.52 -2.77 15.13
CA LEU A 126 3.74 -3.55 14.89
C LEU A 126 5.02 -2.80 15.29
N ASN A 127 4.98 -1.47 15.29
CA ASN A 127 6.04 -0.59 15.78
C ASN A 127 5.88 -0.24 17.27
N GLU A 128 5.04 -0.96 18.01
CA GLU A 128 4.81 -0.83 19.44
C GLU A 128 4.40 0.60 19.88
N THR A 129 3.56 1.25 19.05
CA THR A 129 3.04 2.59 19.35
C THR A 129 1.52 2.57 19.49
N ASP A 130 0.99 3.43 20.37
CA ASP A 130 -0.45 3.59 20.61
C ASP A 130 -1.12 4.60 19.69
N THR A 131 -0.32 5.22 18.81
CA THR A 131 -0.76 6.31 17.93
C THR A 131 -0.05 6.19 16.57
N ILE A 132 -0.78 6.42 15.49
CA ILE A 132 -0.22 6.47 14.13
C ILE A 132 0.78 7.62 14.05
N ARG A 133 1.98 7.35 13.53
CA ARG A 133 3.08 8.31 13.31
C ARG A 133 3.19 8.67 11.83
N PHE A 134 3.92 9.73 11.52
CA PHE A 134 4.24 10.10 10.13
C PHE A 134 5.03 8.99 9.40
N SER A 135 5.89 8.25 10.10
CA SER A 135 6.59 7.10 9.54
C SER A 135 5.64 6.01 9.04
N ASP A 136 4.50 5.80 9.71
CA ASP A 136 3.49 4.86 9.22
C ASP A 136 2.82 5.36 7.94
N CYS A 137 2.69 6.68 7.78
CA CYS A 137 2.07 7.31 6.61
C CYS A 137 2.88 7.13 5.32
N THR A 138 4.15 6.71 5.38
CA THR A 138 4.92 6.33 4.18
C THR A 138 4.27 5.18 3.41
N LEU A 139 3.49 4.33 4.06
CA LEU A 139 2.70 3.28 3.41
C LEU A 139 1.67 3.81 2.42
N LEU A 140 1.28 5.08 2.51
CA LEU A 140 0.40 5.73 1.54
C LEU A 140 0.96 5.69 0.13
N LEU A 141 2.29 5.73 -0.03
CA LEU A 141 2.99 5.61 -1.31
C LEU A 141 2.57 4.35 -2.09
N HIS A 142 2.30 3.27 -1.37
CA HIS A 142 1.92 1.98 -1.96
C HIS A 142 0.40 1.76 -2.03
N CYS A 143 -0.39 2.71 -1.53
CA CYS A 143 -1.84 2.55 -1.42
C CYS A 143 -2.65 3.48 -2.32
N LEU A 144 -2.06 4.53 -2.88
CA LEU A 144 -2.83 5.61 -3.51
C LEU A 144 -2.80 5.63 -5.03
N TRP A 145 -1.87 4.94 -5.69
CA TRP A 145 -1.80 4.89 -7.16
C TRP A 145 -2.67 3.78 -7.75
N ASN A 146 -3.11 3.96 -8.98
CA ASN A 146 -3.83 2.97 -9.78
C ASN A 146 -3.03 2.54 -11.01
N GLU A 147 -2.27 3.47 -11.60
CA GLU A 147 -1.41 3.30 -12.76
C GLU A 147 0.05 3.60 -12.37
N ILE A 148 1.01 2.95 -13.02
CA ILE A 148 2.44 3.09 -12.71
C ILE A 148 2.91 4.53 -12.86
N GLU A 149 2.40 5.24 -13.85
CA GLU A 149 2.74 6.64 -14.14
C GLU A 149 2.31 7.60 -13.03
N GLN A 150 1.41 7.18 -12.14
CA GLN A 150 0.95 7.97 -11.00
C GLN A 150 1.91 7.88 -9.81
N ILE A 151 2.83 6.90 -9.78
CA ILE A 151 3.74 6.70 -8.64
C ILE A 151 4.54 7.95 -8.30
N PRO A 152 5.25 8.63 -9.25
CA PRO A 152 6.00 9.83 -8.93
C PRO A 152 5.13 10.99 -8.43
N ILE A 153 3.88 11.06 -8.89
CA ILE A 153 2.91 12.08 -8.49
C ILE A 153 2.48 11.84 -7.04
N ILE A 154 2.19 10.59 -6.69
CA ILE A 154 1.85 10.20 -5.32
C ILE A 154 3.03 10.45 -4.37
N GLU A 155 4.25 10.12 -4.78
CA GLU A 155 5.46 10.41 -4.00
C GLU A 155 5.58 11.91 -3.69
N GLN A 156 5.35 12.76 -4.68
CA GLN A 156 5.35 14.21 -4.49
C GLN A 156 4.23 14.66 -3.54
N MET A 157 3.01 14.13 -3.71
CA MET A 157 1.87 14.49 -2.87
C MET A 157 2.09 14.10 -1.40
N VAL A 158 2.61 12.89 -1.15
CA VAL A 158 2.86 12.40 0.21
C VAL A 158 4.03 13.14 0.86
N SER A 159 5.08 13.46 0.09
CA SER A 159 6.27 14.17 0.61
C SER A 159 6.00 15.64 0.91
N SER A 160 5.01 16.26 0.26
CA SER A 160 4.67 17.69 0.42
C SER A 160 3.49 17.93 1.36
N ALA A 161 2.84 16.89 1.85
CA ALA A 161 1.66 17.00 2.71
C ALA A 161 2.00 17.15 4.18
#